data_d65673cf8a719bf7b597cdd12b1ba08e
#
_entry.id   d65673cf8a719bf7b597cdd12b1ba08e
#
_cell.length_a   1.000
_cell.length_b   1.000
_cell.length_c   1.000
_cell.angle_alpha   90.00
_cell.angle_beta   90.00
_cell.angle_gamma   90.00
#
_symmetry.space_group_name_H-M   'P 1'
#
loop_
_entity.id
_entity.type
_entity.pdbx_description
1 polymer ?
#
loop_
_entity_poly.entity_id
_entity_poly.type
_entity_poly.pdbx_seq_one_letter_code
_entity_poly.pdbx_strand_id
1 'polypeptide(L)'
;MQDEFYIRRCIELAQKAIGNTYPNPLVGSVIVHNGKIIGEGYHHKAGENHAEINAINSVEDKSLIPESTIYVSLEPCAHFGKTPPCALKIVELGFKKVVIGAMDSHDKVNGKGKKIIHDAGIEVVSGVLEKECIDLNKRFFTYHEKRRPFVVLKWAESGDRFMDKDFKPTQISNSLTKQFVHQLRNNEHSILIGTMTALRDNPSLTTREIVGRNPIRILIDIDLKVPSDFNIYSNEAETLVFNSVKEGEEGNIKFIKTSRENFIENMLKKLHELQIQSIIVEGGSLVLQQFIDANLWDETMIIKNKNLVLENGTKAPRFSEIPLEIQDFRDNVIEFYKNSH
;
A
#
# COMPACT_ATOMS: atom_id res chain seq x y z
N MET A 1 15.63 -22.88 -8.96
CA MET A 1 14.89 -22.74 -10.26
C MET A 1 13.43 -23.22 -10.18
N GLN A 2 13.14 -24.47 -9.73
CA GLN A 2 11.74 -24.95 -9.71
C GLN A 2 10.88 -24.28 -8.61
N ASP A 3 11.40 -24.18 -7.38
CA ASP A 3 10.68 -23.51 -6.28
C ASP A 3 10.46 -22.04 -6.55
N GLU A 4 11.42 -21.34 -7.18
CA GLU A 4 11.26 -19.93 -7.59
C GLU A 4 10.13 -19.73 -8.60
N PHE A 5 9.94 -20.68 -9.54
CA PHE A 5 8.85 -20.60 -10.51
C PHE A 5 7.48 -20.58 -9.81
N TYR A 6 7.27 -21.45 -8.81
CA TYR A 6 6.01 -21.52 -8.10
C TYR A 6 5.83 -20.35 -7.11
N ILE A 7 6.89 -19.86 -6.46
CA ILE A 7 6.81 -18.64 -5.63
C ILE A 7 6.52 -17.42 -6.50
N ARG A 8 7.09 -17.31 -7.71
CA ARG A 8 6.73 -16.23 -8.67
C ARG A 8 5.25 -16.28 -9.03
N ARG A 9 4.70 -17.49 -9.22
CA ARG A 9 3.26 -17.67 -9.43
C ARG A 9 2.43 -17.23 -8.22
N CYS A 10 2.89 -17.49 -6.99
CA CYS A 10 2.25 -16.98 -5.78
C CYS A 10 2.24 -15.43 -5.76
N ILE A 11 3.35 -14.79 -6.15
CA ILE A 11 3.44 -13.32 -6.26
C ILE A 11 2.43 -12.78 -7.29
N GLU A 12 2.35 -13.37 -8.49
CA GLU A 12 1.39 -12.99 -9.54
C GLU A 12 -0.07 -13.09 -9.06
N LEU A 13 -0.40 -14.15 -8.34
CA LEU A 13 -1.73 -14.33 -7.76
C LEU A 13 -2.04 -13.26 -6.71
N ALA A 14 -1.10 -12.99 -5.81
CA ALA A 14 -1.24 -11.99 -4.76
C ALA A 14 -1.45 -10.57 -5.32
N GLN A 15 -0.78 -10.22 -6.43
CA GLN A 15 -0.92 -8.93 -7.10
C GLN A 15 -2.36 -8.61 -7.55
N LYS A 16 -3.19 -9.63 -7.80
CA LYS A 16 -4.62 -9.43 -8.16
C LYS A 16 -5.44 -8.76 -7.06
N ALA A 17 -4.96 -8.79 -5.82
CA ALA A 17 -5.64 -8.19 -4.67
C ALA A 17 -5.05 -6.84 -4.22
N ILE A 18 -4.14 -6.25 -4.99
CA ILE A 18 -3.53 -4.95 -4.64
C ILE A 18 -4.63 -3.92 -4.34
N GLY A 19 -4.49 -3.25 -3.17
CA GLY A 19 -5.44 -2.27 -2.68
C GLY A 19 -6.61 -2.84 -1.89
N ASN A 20 -6.94 -4.13 -1.97
CA ASN A 20 -8.14 -4.72 -1.39
C ASN A 20 -7.92 -5.44 -0.05
N THR A 21 -6.67 -5.80 0.27
CA THR A 21 -6.38 -6.65 1.44
C THR A 21 -6.18 -5.88 2.75
N TYR A 22 -6.05 -4.55 2.72
CA TYR A 22 -5.78 -3.78 3.93
C TYR A 22 -6.73 -4.10 5.09
N PRO A 23 -6.25 -4.28 6.33
CA PRO A 23 -4.86 -4.18 6.77
C PRO A 23 -4.04 -5.48 6.64
N ASN A 24 -4.50 -6.50 5.93
CA ASN A 24 -3.80 -7.77 5.74
C ASN A 24 -2.74 -7.66 4.63
N PRO A 25 -1.70 -8.52 4.64
CA PRO A 25 -0.72 -8.59 3.57
C PRO A 25 -1.30 -9.18 2.28
N LEU A 26 -0.62 -8.93 1.16
CA LEU A 26 -0.85 -9.58 -0.12
C LEU A 26 -0.22 -10.97 -0.09
N VAL A 27 -1.02 -12.02 -0.18
CA VAL A 27 -0.54 -13.41 -0.14
C VAL A 27 -1.13 -14.20 -1.30
N GLY A 28 -0.29 -14.99 -1.94
CA GLY A 28 -0.68 -15.99 -2.92
C GLY A 28 -0.14 -17.36 -2.53
N SER A 29 -0.84 -18.41 -2.92
CA SER A 29 -0.49 -19.80 -2.64
C SER A 29 -0.75 -20.70 -3.84
N VAL A 30 0.13 -21.68 -4.05
CA VAL A 30 0.07 -22.67 -5.12
C VAL A 30 0.33 -24.05 -4.55
N ILE A 31 -0.45 -25.05 -4.97
CA ILE A 31 -0.29 -26.45 -4.57
C ILE A 31 0.14 -27.26 -5.79
N VAL A 32 1.24 -28.00 -5.63
CA VAL A 32 1.89 -28.75 -6.72
C VAL A 32 2.00 -30.22 -6.37
N HIS A 33 1.51 -31.07 -7.26
CA HIS A 33 1.67 -32.54 -7.21
C HIS A 33 2.36 -33.02 -8.48
N ASN A 34 3.47 -33.76 -8.33
CA ASN A 34 4.23 -34.33 -9.46
C ASN A 34 4.55 -33.27 -10.56
N GLY A 35 4.97 -32.07 -10.16
CA GLY A 35 5.33 -30.98 -11.06
C GLY A 35 4.16 -30.26 -11.73
N LYS A 36 2.91 -30.62 -11.43
CA LYS A 36 1.69 -29.98 -11.93
C LYS A 36 1.03 -29.16 -10.83
N ILE A 37 0.58 -27.95 -11.15
CA ILE A 37 -0.26 -27.15 -10.27
C ILE A 37 -1.64 -27.79 -10.22
N ILE A 38 -2.10 -28.15 -9.01
CA ILE A 38 -3.40 -28.76 -8.75
C ILE A 38 -4.34 -27.83 -7.96
N GLY A 39 -3.81 -26.74 -7.40
CA GLY A 39 -4.59 -25.72 -6.71
C GLY A 39 -3.87 -24.38 -6.66
N GLU A 40 -4.63 -23.30 -6.75
CA GLU A 40 -4.15 -21.93 -6.67
C GLU A 40 -5.10 -21.06 -5.85
N GLY A 41 -4.58 -20.10 -5.12
CA GLY A 41 -5.36 -19.15 -4.36
C GLY A 41 -4.58 -17.92 -3.98
N TYR A 42 -5.31 -16.85 -3.66
CA TYR A 42 -4.75 -15.63 -3.09
C TYR A 42 -5.73 -15.06 -2.07
N HIS A 43 -5.25 -14.20 -1.18
CA HIS A 43 -6.09 -13.49 -0.23
C HIS A 43 -6.80 -12.35 -0.95
N HIS A 44 -8.13 -12.41 -1.05
CA HIS A 44 -8.91 -11.47 -1.84
C HIS A 44 -9.17 -10.17 -1.09
N LYS A 45 -9.58 -10.27 0.19
CA LYS A 45 -10.01 -9.13 1.01
C LYS A 45 -9.90 -9.46 2.50
N ALA A 46 -9.59 -8.46 3.32
CA ALA A 46 -9.57 -8.59 4.78
C ALA A 46 -10.88 -9.17 5.33
N GLY A 47 -10.76 -10.19 6.17
CA GLY A 47 -11.89 -10.93 6.76
C GLY A 47 -12.37 -12.13 5.96
N GLU A 48 -11.88 -12.34 4.75
CA GLU A 48 -12.11 -13.53 3.92
C GLU A 48 -11.00 -14.58 4.12
N ASN A 49 -11.12 -15.72 3.41
CA ASN A 49 -10.14 -16.80 3.48
C ASN A 49 -8.73 -16.32 3.08
N HIS A 50 -7.73 -16.87 3.76
CA HIS A 50 -6.32 -16.69 3.38
C HIS A 50 -5.99 -17.45 2.10
N ALA A 51 -4.86 -17.09 1.47
CA ALA A 51 -4.41 -17.66 0.20
C ALA A 51 -4.31 -19.19 0.23
N GLU A 52 -3.76 -19.74 1.31
CA GLU A 52 -3.57 -21.16 1.51
C GLU A 52 -4.91 -21.91 1.51
N ILE A 53 -5.91 -21.34 2.21
CA ILE A 53 -7.26 -21.93 2.26
C ILE A 53 -7.93 -21.87 0.88
N ASN A 54 -7.78 -20.75 0.16
CA ASN A 54 -8.30 -20.63 -1.20
C ASN A 54 -7.61 -21.63 -2.17
N ALA A 55 -6.29 -21.79 -2.06
CA ALA A 55 -5.55 -22.79 -2.84
C ALA A 55 -6.00 -24.22 -2.51
N ILE A 56 -6.14 -24.56 -1.22
CA ILE A 56 -6.64 -25.86 -0.78
C ILE A 56 -8.05 -26.12 -1.33
N ASN A 57 -8.94 -25.13 -1.25
CA ASN A 57 -10.32 -25.27 -1.72
C ASN A 57 -10.40 -25.49 -3.23
N SER A 58 -9.48 -24.93 -4.01
CA SER A 58 -9.44 -25.05 -5.48
C SER A 58 -8.92 -26.41 -5.98
N VAL A 59 -8.30 -27.24 -5.12
CA VAL A 59 -7.87 -28.61 -5.50
C VAL A 59 -9.12 -29.46 -5.75
N GLU A 60 -9.24 -30.11 -6.90
CA GLU A 60 -10.36 -31.00 -7.23
C GLU A 60 -10.26 -32.32 -6.46
N ASP A 61 -9.13 -33.02 -6.59
CA ASP A 61 -8.87 -34.29 -5.90
C ASP A 61 -8.02 -34.06 -4.63
N LYS A 62 -8.69 -33.94 -3.49
CA LYS A 62 -8.06 -33.75 -2.18
C LYS A 62 -7.14 -34.88 -1.73
N SER A 63 -7.28 -36.08 -2.29
CA SER A 63 -6.43 -37.22 -1.95
C SER A 63 -4.97 -37.03 -2.36
N LEU A 64 -4.70 -36.10 -3.29
CA LEU A 64 -3.35 -35.80 -3.76
C LEU A 64 -2.58 -34.84 -2.78
N ILE A 65 -3.27 -34.18 -1.85
CA ILE A 65 -2.67 -33.18 -0.97
C ILE A 65 -1.51 -33.72 -0.13
N PRO A 66 -1.59 -34.91 0.50
CA PRO A 66 -0.50 -35.43 1.34
C PRO A 66 0.83 -35.66 0.59
N GLU A 67 0.77 -35.94 -0.71
CA GLU A 67 1.96 -36.09 -1.57
C GLU A 67 2.38 -34.77 -2.27
N SER A 68 1.72 -33.69 -1.97
CA SER A 68 1.91 -32.39 -2.64
C SER A 68 2.81 -31.44 -1.86
N THR A 69 3.39 -30.48 -2.57
CA THR A 69 4.09 -29.31 -2.01
C THR A 69 3.17 -28.10 -2.08
N ILE A 70 3.03 -27.38 -0.96
CA ILE A 70 2.37 -26.06 -0.95
C ILE A 70 3.43 -24.95 -0.96
N TYR A 71 3.25 -23.99 -1.84
CA TYR A 71 4.04 -22.77 -1.98
C TYR A 71 3.22 -21.60 -1.49
N VAL A 72 3.84 -20.67 -0.74
CA VAL A 72 3.19 -19.47 -0.23
C VAL A 72 4.17 -18.31 -0.23
N SER A 73 3.73 -17.13 -0.70
CA SER A 73 4.59 -15.96 -0.81
C SER A 73 4.98 -15.33 0.54
N LEU A 74 4.21 -15.61 1.62
CA LEU A 74 4.47 -15.15 2.99
C LEU A 74 4.25 -16.30 3.98
N GLU A 75 4.95 -16.29 5.10
CA GLU A 75 4.83 -17.30 6.16
C GLU A 75 3.36 -17.53 6.55
N PRO A 76 2.89 -18.82 6.59
CA PRO A 76 1.53 -19.16 7.03
C PRO A 76 1.26 -18.69 8.46
N CYS A 77 0.10 -18.08 8.68
CA CYS A 77 -0.25 -17.55 9.99
C CYS A 77 -0.31 -18.64 11.08
N ALA A 78 0.12 -18.23 12.32
CA ALA A 78 0.23 -19.11 13.48
C ALA A 78 -0.79 -18.80 14.59
N HIS A 79 -1.53 -17.69 14.48
CA HIS A 79 -2.45 -17.25 15.52
C HIS A 79 -3.90 -17.56 15.17
N PHE A 80 -4.71 -17.84 16.19
CA PHE A 80 -6.16 -17.96 16.04
C PHE A 80 -6.77 -16.57 15.83
N GLY A 81 -7.43 -16.41 14.70
CA GLY A 81 -8.25 -15.26 14.38
C GLY A 81 -9.73 -15.64 14.38
N LYS A 82 -10.47 -15.24 13.34
CA LYS A 82 -11.84 -15.73 13.08
C LYS A 82 -11.86 -17.19 12.66
N THR A 83 -10.75 -17.69 12.12
CA THR A 83 -10.54 -19.07 11.66
C THR A 83 -9.27 -19.64 12.29
N PRO A 84 -9.12 -20.98 12.34
CA PRO A 84 -7.86 -21.61 12.75
C PRO A 84 -6.69 -21.14 11.88
N PRO A 85 -5.44 -21.13 12.42
CA PRO A 85 -4.25 -20.72 11.68
C PRO A 85 -3.99 -21.62 10.44
N CYS A 86 -3.52 -21.00 9.36
CA CYS A 86 -3.17 -21.75 8.13
C CYS A 86 -2.09 -22.79 8.38
N ALA A 87 -1.11 -22.51 9.27
CA ALA A 87 -0.08 -23.48 9.65
C ALA A 87 -0.68 -24.79 10.21
N LEU A 88 -1.70 -24.71 11.07
CA LEU A 88 -2.39 -25.90 11.59
C LEU A 88 -3.18 -26.63 10.51
N LYS A 89 -3.80 -25.90 9.56
CA LYS A 89 -4.53 -26.53 8.45
C LYS A 89 -3.59 -27.29 7.51
N ILE A 90 -2.39 -26.74 7.26
CA ILE A 90 -1.34 -27.41 6.48
C ILE A 90 -0.91 -28.71 7.16
N VAL A 91 -0.71 -28.68 8.49
CA VAL A 91 -0.36 -29.87 9.28
C VAL A 91 -1.48 -30.92 9.25
N GLU A 92 -2.73 -30.49 9.48
CA GLU A 92 -3.93 -31.36 9.45
C GLU A 92 -4.05 -32.12 8.12
N LEU A 93 -3.74 -31.46 7.00
CA LEU A 93 -3.83 -32.05 5.67
C LEU A 93 -2.60 -32.89 5.27
N GLY A 94 -1.53 -32.84 6.07
CA GLY A 94 -0.36 -33.68 5.92
C GLY A 94 0.45 -33.43 4.66
N PHE A 95 0.60 -32.17 4.23
CA PHE A 95 1.44 -31.82 3.07
C PHE A 95 2.84 -32.40 3.20
N LYS A 96 3.42 -32.85 2.08
CA LYS A 96 4.78 -33.41 2.04
C LYS A 96 5.85 -32.34 2.29
N LYS A 97 5.65 -31.15 1.75
CA LYS A 97 6.62 -30.03 1.79
C LYS A 97 5.89 -28.68 1.77
N VAL A 98 6.47 -27.71 2.45
CA VAL A 98 6.04 -26.30 2.42
C VAL A 98 7.20 -25.44 1.96
N VAL A 99 6.96 -24.55 0.99
CA VAL A 99 7.94 -23.58 0.50
C VAL A 99 7.40 -22.18 0.75
N ILE A 100 8.17 -21.38 1.48
CA ILE A 100 7.81 -20.03 1.93
C ILE A 100 8.70 -18.99 1.22
N GLY A 101 8.11 -17.96 0.64
CA GLY A 101 8.81 -16.83 0.05
C GLY A 101 9.50 -16.01 1.11
N ALA A 102 8.79 -15.16 1.82
CA ALA A 102 9.30 -14.33 2.90
C ALA A 102 8.75 -14.78 4.27
N MET A 103 9.54 -14.55 5.32
CA MET A 103 9.06 -14.69 6.70
C MET A 103 8.22 -13.47 7.07
N ASP A 104 7.23 -13.65 7.94
CA ASP A 104 6.38 -12.56 8.42
C ASP A 104 7.08 -11.81 9.57
N SER A 105 7.21 -10.47 9.45
CA SER A 105 7.80 -9.63 10.49
C SER A 105 6.84 -9.27 11.62
N HIS A 106 5.55 -9.63 11.50
CA HIS A 106 4.56 -9.34 12.53
C HIS A 106 4.80 -10.21 13.78
N ASP A 107 4.86 -9.60 14.96
CA ASP A 107 5.17 -10.23 16.26
C ASP A 107 4.32 -11.49 16.59
N LYS A 108 3.11 -11.59 16.04
CA LYS A 108 2.21 -12.73 16.24
C LYS A 108 2.58 -13.95 15.41
N VAL A 109 3.32 -13.77 14.31
CA VAL A 109 3.73 -14.84 13.36
C VAL A 109 5.21 -15.10 13.50
N ASN A 110 6.07 -14.27 13.02
CA ASN A 110 7.54 -14.22 13.16
C ASN A 110 8.21 -15.59 13.46
N GLY A 111 8.15 -16.48 12.49
CA GLY A 111 8.74 -17.83 12.58
C GLY A 111 7.87 -18.90 13.28
N LYS A 112 6.75 -18.52 13.89
CA LYS A 112 5.87 -19.46 14.62
C LYS A 112 5.11 -20.40 13.67
N GLY A 113 4.67 -19.90 12.50
CA GLY A 113 4.01 -20.71 11.48
C GLY A 113 4.94 -21.76 10.91
N LYS A 114 6.15 -21.35 10.54
CA LYS A 114 7.23 -22.25 10.11
C LYS A 114 7.53 -23.31 11.18
N LYS A 115 7.63 -22.89 12.44
CA LYS A 115 7.92 -23.79 13.57
C LYS A 115 6.82 -24.85 13.75
N ILE A 116 5.55 -24.47 13.73
CA ILE A 116 4.40 -25.41 13.84
C ILE A 116 4.48 -26.49 12.76
N ILE A 117 4.74 -26.09 11.52
CA ILE A 117 4.81 -27.00 10.38
C ILE A 117 6.02 -27.95 10.49
N HIS A 118 7.20 -27.41 10.85
CA HIS A 118 8.43 -28.17 11.04
C HIS A 118 8.32 -29.18 12.19
N ASP A 119 7.76 -28.76 13.34
CA ASP A 119 7.61 -29.64 14.51
C ASP A 119 6.64 -30.80 14.25
N ALA A 120 5.75 -30.68 13.26
CA ALA A 120 4.89 -31.75 12.79
C ALA A 120 5.59 -32.73 11.81
N GLY A 121 6.89 -32.53 11.54
CA GLY A 121 7.69 -33.41 10.66
C GLY A 121 7.57 -33.09 9.16
N ILE A 122 6.95 -31.98 8.77
CA ILE A 122 6.82 -31.55 7.38
C ILE A 122 8.10 -30.81 6.95
N GLU A 123 8.63 -31.13 5.77
CA GLU A 123 9.78 -30.42 5.20
C GLU A 123 9.42 -28.94 4.93
N VAL A 124 10.21 -27.98 5.43
CA VAL A 124 10.01 -26.56 5.23
C VAL A 124 11.24 -25.90 4.61
N VAL A 125 11.06 -25.28 3.46
CA VAL A 125 12.05 -24.40 2.80
C VAL A 125 11.55 -22.96 2.91
N SER A 126 12.41 -22.00 3.25
CA SER A 126 12.05 -20.57 3.34
C SER A 126 13.11 -19.69 2.69
N GLY A 127 12.73 -18.46 2.32
CA GLY A 127 13.63 -17.48 1.69
C GLY A 127 13.70 -17.62 0.16
N VAL A 128 12.71 -18.27 -0.47
CA VAL A 128 12.66 -18.38 -1.94
C VAL A 128 12.06 -17.12 -2.54
N LEU A 129 12.84 -16.39 -3.34
CA LEU A 129 12.48 -15.05 -3.84
C LEU A 129 12.06 -14.08 -2.71
N GLU A 130 12.79 -14.13 -1.60
CA GLU A 130 12.45 -13.39 -0.38
C GLU A 130 12.35 -11.89 -0.65
N LYS A 131 13.29 -11.33 -1.40
CA LYS A 131 13.31 -9.90 -1.73
C LYS A 131 12.06 -9.48 -2.51
N GLU A 132 11.67 -10.26 -3.51
CA GLU A 132 10.48 -9.99 -4.31
C GLU A 132 9.18 -10.12 -3.49
N CYS A 133 9.13 -11.08 -2.57
CA CYS A 133 8.00 -11.25 -1.64
C CYS A 133 7.91 -10.09 -0.62
N ILE A 134 9.04 -9.59 -0.13
CA ILE A 134 9.10 -8.40 0.72
C ILE A 134 8.69 -7.16 -0.05
N ASP A 135 9.19 -6.95 -1.29
CA ASP A 135 8.81 -5.81 -2.14
C ASP A 135 7.30 -5.80 -2.46
N LEU A 136 6.70 -6.97 -2.70
CA LEU A 136 5.24 -7.10 -2.85
C LEU A 136 4.50 -6.56 -1.63
N ASN A 137 5.02 -6.82 -0.43
CA ASN A 137 4.42 -6.49 0.86
C ASN A 137 5.11 -5.30 1.58
N LYS A 138 5.86 -4.43 0.85
CA LYS A 138 6.63 -3.33 1.45
C LYS A 138 5.81 -2.43 2.38
N ARG A 139 4.51 -2.24 2.10
CA ARG A 139 3.59 -1.46 2.93
C ARG A 139 3.32 -2.14 4.27
N PHE A 140 3.07 -3.43 4.22
CA PHE A 140 2.85 -4.27 5.40
C PHE A 140 4.12 -4.34 6.28
N PHE A 141 5.29 -4.60 5.68
CA PHE A 141 6.55 -4.66 6.41
C PHE A 141 6.91 -3.30 7.03
N THR A 142 6.84 -2.20 6.28
CA THR A 142 7.10 -0.85 6.82
C THR A 142 6.17 -0.54 8.01
N TYR A 143 4.88 -0.86 7.89
CA TYR A 143 3.92 -0.62 8.94
C TYR A 143 4.28 -1.36 10.25
N HIS A 144 4.68 -2.62 10.18
CA HIS A 144 5.03 -3.41 11.35
C HIS A 144 6.43 -3.08 11.91
N GLU A 145 7.42 -2.86 11.05
CA GLU A 145 8.81 -2.63 11.45
C GLU A 145 9.07 -1.19 11.88
N LYS A 146 8.60 -0.21 11.07
CA LYS A 146 8.83 1.22 11.33
C LYS A 146 7.73 1.87 12.17
N ARG A 147 6.65 1.14 12.50
CA ARG A 147 5.51 1.63 13.29
C ARG A 147 4.87 2.90 12.70
N ARG A 148 4.83 3.01 11.38
CA ARG A 148 4.19 4.07 10.61
C ARG A 148 3.69 3.56 9.27
N PRO A 149 2.76 4.28 8.59
CA PRO A 149 2.42 3.99 7.20
C PRO A 149 3.65 4.04 6.28
N PHE A 150 3.62 3.27 5.21
CA PHE A 150 4.48 3.46 4.03
C PHE A 150 4.07 4.77 3.33
N VAL A 151 5.02 5.66 3.08
CA VAL A 151 4.76 7.01 2.58
C VAL A 151 5.22 7.14 1.13
N VAL A 152 4.28 7.45 0.23
CA VAL A 152 4.54 7.79 -1.16
C VAL A 152 4.34 9.29 -1.34
N LEU A 153 5.39 10.05 -1.64
CA LEU A 153 5.26 11.43 -2.04
C LEU A 153 4.90 11.49 -3.53
N LYS A 154 3.93 12.32 -3.89
CA LYS A 154 3.54 12.48 -5.29
C LYS A 154 3.17 13.92 -5.60
N TRP A 155 3.78 14.48 -6.65
CA TRP A 155 3.35 15.76 -7.21
C TRP A 155 3.52 15.81 -8.72
N ALA A 156 2.94 16.84 -9.32
CA ALA A 156 3.17 17.17 -10.72
C ALA A 156 3.81 18.56 -10.81
N GLU A 157 4.78 18.74 -11.72
CA GLU A 157 5.46 20.01 -11.94
C GLU A 157 5.67 20.31 -13.42
N SER A 158 5.71 21.59 -13.76
CA SER A 158 6.12 22.12 -15.07
C SER A 158 7.63 22.02 -15.28
N GLY A 159 8.11 22.30 -16.48
CA GLY A 159 9.53 22.34 -16.81
C GLY A 159 10.32 23.35 -16.00
N ASP A 160 9.69 24.46 -15.57
CA ASP A 160 10.25 25.49 -14.71
C ASP A 160 9.92 25.32 -13.21
N ARG A 161 9.46 24.09 -12.83
CA ARG A 161 9.26 23.64 -11.45
C ARG A 161 8.16 24.36 -10.67
N PHE A 162 7.01 24.62 -11.31
CA PHE A 162 5.79 25.08 -10.65
C PHE A 162 4.73 23.96 -10.66
N MET A 163 3.93 23.90 -9.60
CA MET A 163 2.84 22.94 -9.41
C MET A 163 1.48 23.50 -9.84
N ASP A 164 1.36 24.80 -9.99
CA ASP A 164 0.18 25.52 -10.48
C ASP A 164 0.60 26.84 -11.17
N LYS A 165 -0.34 27.47 -11.90
CA LYS A 165 -0.17 28.79 -12.48
C LYS A 165 -0.95 29.81 -11.64
N ASP A 166 -0.27 30.86 -11.19
CA ASP A 166 -0.88 31.98 -10.45
C ASP A 166 -1.72 31.53 -9.25
N PHE A 167 -1.27 30.46 -8.56
CA PHE A 167 -1.94 29.86 -7.40
C PHE A 167 -3.36 29.34 -7.70
N LYS A 168 -3.63 28.93 -8.94
CA LYS A 168 -4.90 28.37 -9.41
C LYS A 168 -4.72 26.94 -9.91
N PRO A 169 -5.77 26.09 -9.80
CA PRO A 169 -5.74 24.74 -10.33
C PRO A 169 -5.27 24.73 -11.79
N THR A 170 -4.21 23.99 -12.07
CA THR A 170 -3.57 23.95 -13.38
C THR A 170 -3.34 22.51 -13.81
N GLN A 171 -3.74 22.17 -15.05
CA GLN A 171 -3.53 20.84 -15.57
C GLN A 171 -2.10 20.69 -16.10
N ILE A 172 -1.28 19.93 -15.37
CA ILE A 172 0.09 19.58 -15.75
C ILE A 172 0.13 18.17 -16.37
N SER A 173 -0.61 17.25 -15.79
CA SER A 173 -0.68 15.83 -16.17
C SER A 173 -1.55 15.62 -17.41
N ASN A 174 -1.10 14.78 -18.36
CA ASN A 174 -1.92 14.33 -19.51
C ASN A 174 -2.86 13.17 -19.10
N SER A 175 -3.67 12.67 -20.06
CA SER A 175 -4.64 11.60 -19.80
C SER A 175 -3.99 10.28 -19.34
N LEU A 176 -2.82 9.93 -19.86
CA LEU A 176 -2.13 8.69 -19.49
C LEU A 176 -1.59 8.76 -18.07
N THR A 177 -0.93 9.87 -17.71
CA THR A 177 -0.42 10.05 -16.34
C THR A 177 -1.55 10.20 -15.32
N LYS A 178 -2.73 10.75 -15.73
CA LYS A 178 -3.92 10.75 -14.87
C LYS A 178 -4.40 9.34 -14.54
N GLN A 179 -4.50 8.44 -15.51
CA GLN A 179 -4.86 7.04 -15.27
C GLN A 179 -3.88 6.37 -14.30
N PHE A 180 -2.58 6.61 -14.48
CA PHE A 180 -1.55 6.12 -13.57
C PHE A 180 -1.76 6.60 -12.12
N VAL A 181 -2.07 7.89 -11.93
CA VAL A 181 -2.38 8.46 -10.61
C VAL A 181 -3.62 7.80 -10.00
N HIS A 182 -4.66 7.56 -10.79
CA HIS A 182 -5.86 6.88 -10.29
C HIS A 182 -5.60 5.41 -9.95
N GLN A 183 -4.70 4.72 -10.67
CA GLN A 183 -4.24 3.39 -10.30
C GLN A 183 -3.48 3.42 -8.97
N LEU A 184 -2.62 4.43 -8.74
CA LEU A 184 -1.93 4.62 -7.47
C LEU A 184 -2.94 4.83 -6.32
N ARG A 185 -3.97 5.67 -6.51
CA ARG A 185 -5.04 5.89 -5.51
C ARG A 185 -5.82 4.60 -5.19
N ASN A 186 -6.09 3.77 -6.19
CA ASN A 186 -6.71 2.47 -5.98
C ASN A 186 -5.84 1.52 -5.14
N ASN A 187 -4.53 1.57 -5.35
CA ASN A 187 -3.57 0.65 -4.74
C ASN A 187 -3.21 1.03 -3.30
N GLU A 188 -3.18 2.33 -2.97
CA GLU A 188 -2.77 2.80 -1.65
C GLU A 188 -3.94 2.86 -0.66
N HIS A 189 -3.65 2.67 0.64
CA HIS A 189 -4.69 2.66 1.66
C HIS A 189 -5.34 4.03 1.83
N SER A 190 -4.55 5.10 1.79
CA SER A 190 -5.01 6.47 2.00
C SER A 190 -4.28 7.50 1.15
N ILE A 191 -4.87 8.72 1.07
CA ILE A 191 -4.35 9.87 0.34
C ILE A 191 -4.45 11.12 1.20
N LEU A 192 -3.40 11.95 1.21
CA LEU A 192 -3.28 13.13 2.06
C LEU A 192 -3.06 14.41 1.26
N ILE A 193 -3.79 15.46 1.67
CA ILE A 193 -3.54 16.83 1.26
C ILE A 193 -3.57 17.78 2.47
N GLY A 194 -2.98 18.96 2.30
CA GLY A 194 -3.06 20.04 3.29
C GLY A 194 -4.17 21.05 3.00
N THR A 195 -4.45 21.94 3.98
CA THR A 195 -5.48 22.98 3.93
C THR A 195 -5.46 23.79 2.64
N MET A 196 -4.29 24.29 2.21
CA MET A 196 -4.20 25.18 1.04
C MET A 196 -4.56 24.47 -0.27
N THR A 197 -4.20 23.20 -0.42
CA THR A 197 -4.60 22.38 -1.57
C THR A 197 -6.10 22.14 -1.56
N ALA A 198 -6.67 21.83 -0.39
CA ALA A 198 -8.12 21.68 -0.26
C ALA A 198 -8.87 22.94 -0.64
N LEU A 199 -8.43 24.13 -0.13
CA LEU A 199 -9.06 25.43 -0.39
C LEU A 199 -8.97 25.88 -1.86
N ARG A 200 -7.85 25.58 -2.53
CA ARG A 200 -7.63 26.03 -3.92
C ARG A 200 -8.29 25.11 -4.94
N ASP A 201 -8.16 23.80 -4.75
CA ASP A 201 -8.51 22.82 -5.78
C ASP A 201 -9.86 22.16 -5.52
N ASN A 202 -10.38 22.22 -4.28
CA ASN A 202 -11.59 21.52 -3.83
C ASN A 202 -11.67 20.07 -4.40
N PRO A 203 -10.64 19.24 -4.20
CA PRO A 203 -10.55 17.96 -4.86
C PRO A 203 -11.38 16.89 -4.15
N SER A 204 -11.97 15.95 -4.93
CA SER A 204 -12.67 14.79 -4.35
C SER A 204 -11.72 13.70 -3.86
N LEU A 205 -10.49 13.63 -4.38
CA LEU A 205 -9.47 12.60 -4.08
C LEU A 205 -9.94 11.15 -4.30
N THR A 206 -10.94 10.95 -5.13
CA THR A 206 -11.51 9.64 -5.45
C THR A 206 -10.86 8.99 -6.67
N THR A 207 -11.06 7.68 -6.81
CA THR A 207 -10.66 6.89 -7.97
C THR A 207 -11.80 6.90 -8.98
N ARG A 208 -11.68 7.66 -10.09
CA ARG A 208 -12.77 7.85 -11.06
C ARG A 208 -12.40 7.57 -12.52
N GLU A 209 -11.09 7.57 -12.86
CA GLU A 209 -10.63 7.28 -14.21
C GLU A 209 -10.42 5.77 -14.48
N ILE A 210 -10.57 4.95 -13.44
CA ILE A 210 -10.52 3.50 -13.50
C ILE A 210 -11.59 2.90 -12.57
N VAL A 211 -11.94 1.65 -12.78
CA VAL A 211 -12.78 0.89 -11.84
C VAL A 211 -11.92 0.46 -10.66
N GLY A 212 -12.31 0.82 -9.44
CA GLY A 212 -11.55 0.50 -8.24
C GLY A 212 -12.15 1.11 -6.98
N ARG A 213 -11.46 0.95 -5.85
CA ARG A 213 -11.86 1.52 -4.57
C ARG A 213 -11.35 2.96 -4.41
N ASN A 214 -12.03 3.73 -3.57
CA ASN A 214 -11.51 5.02 -3.11
C ASN A 214 -10.56 4.83 -1.93
N PRO A 215 -9.44 5.58 -1.87
CA PRO A 215 -8.61 5.64 -0.67
C PRO A 215 -9.32 6.37 0.46
N ILE A 216 -8.93 6.10 1.72
CA ILE A 216 -9.29 6.95 2.86
C ILE A 216 -8.64 8.31 2.64
N ARG A 217 -9.43 9.38 2.73
CA ARG A 217 -8.93 10.75 2.56
C ARG A 217 -8.37 11.27 3.87
N ILE A 218 -7.21 11.90 3.82
CA ILE A 218 -6.58 12.55 4.98
C ILE A 218 -6.40 14.03 4.66
N LEU A 219 -6.98 14.87 5.49
CA LEU A 219 -6.85 16.30 5.42
C LEU A 219 -6.05 16.83 6.62
N ILE A 220 -4.95 17.53 6.35
CA ILE A 220 -4.31 18.37 7.37
C ILE A 220 -4.99 19.73 7.35
N ASP A 221 -5.82 20.00 8.35
CA ASP A 221 -6.50 21.30 8.52
C ASP A 221 -6.43 21.76 9.97
N ILE A 222 -5.26 22.25 10.35
CA ILE A 222 -4.88 22.54 11.73
C ILE A 222 -5.89 23.42 12.45
N ASP A 223 -6.42 24.45 11.76
CA ASP A 223 -7.33 25.45 12.31
C ASP A 223 -8.79 25.26 11.85
N LEU A 224 -9.11 24.16 11.15
CA LEU A 224 -10.43 23.87 10.57
C LEU A 224 -10.95 25.00 9.65
N LYS A 225 -10.11 25.38 8.67
CA LYS A 225 -10.40 26.47 7.72
C LYS A 225 -11.14 26.02 6.47
N VAL A 226 -11.14 24.71 6.18
CA VAL A 226 -11.80 24.16 4.99
C VAL A 226 -13.31 24.11 5.21
N PRO A 227 -14.13 24.76 4.35
CA PRO A 227 -15.59 24.76 4.48
C PRO A 227 -16.18 23.34 4.37
N SER A 228 -17.25 23.10 5.15
CA SER A 228 -17.87 21.79 5.26
C SER A 228 -18.60 21.29 3.99
N ASP A 229 -18.85 22.16 3.04
CA ASP A 229 -19.46 21.86 1.73
C ASP A 229 -18.44 21.46 0.65
N PHE A 230 -17.14 21.38 1.01
CA PHE A 230 -16.09 20.98 0.07
C PHE A 230 -16.14 19.48 -0.24
N ASN A 231 -15.70 19.12 -1.47
CA ASN A 231 -15.75 17.74 -1.99
C ASN A 231 -15.02 16.72 -1.13
N ILE A 232 -13.98 17.16 -0.38
CA ILE A 232 -13.22 16.27 0.51
C ILE A 232 -14.09 15.72 1.65
N TYR A 233 -15.22 16.35 1.96
CA TYR A 233 -16.17 15.92 2.97
C TYR A 233 -17.35 15.12 2.42
N SER A 234 -17.41 14.89 1.09
CA SER A 234 -18.48 14.10 0.46
C SER A 234 -18.54 12.66 1.01
N ASN A 235 -19.70 12.01 0.90
CA ASN A 235 -19.90 10.64 1.37
C ASN A 235 -19.24 9.55 0.47
N GLU A 236 -18.47 9.94 -0.55
CA GLU A 236 -17.83 8.99 -1.48
C GLU A 236 -16.69 8.18 -0.86
N ALA A 237 -16.07 8.67 0.24
CA ALA A 237 -15.03 7.98 0.98
C ALA A 237 -14.97 8.49 2.43
N GLU A 238 -14.37 7.69 3.32
CA GLU A 238 -14.03 8.12 4.68
C GLU A 238 -13.01 9.26 4.65
N THR A 239 -13.13 10.23 5.58
CA THR A 239 -12.21 11.37 5.69
C THR A 239 -11.71 11.54 7.12
N LEU A 240 -10.38 11.49 7.29
CA LEU A 240 -9.69 11.77 8.55
C LEU A 240 -9.18 13.22 8.51
N VAL A 241 -9.62 14.07 9.44
CA VAL A 241 -9.23 15.48 9.52
C VAL A 241 -8.30 15.68 10.72
N PHE A 242 -7.01 15.83 10.44
CA PHE A 242 -6.02 16.12 11.46
C PHE A 242 -5.98 17.61 11.77
N ASN A 243 -6.27 17.98 13.01
CA ASN A 243 -6.44 19.36 13.45
C ASN A 243 -5.96 19.56 14.90
N SER A 244 -5.86 20.84 15.35
CA SER A 244 -5.50 21.17 16.73
C SER A 244 -6.69 21.63 17.59
N VAL A 245 -7.92 21.61 17.04
CA VAL A 245 -9.11 22.26 17.61
C VAL A 245 -10.02 21.27 18.28
N LYS A 246 -10.54 20.26 17.54
CA LYS A 246 -11.55 19.33 18.01
C LYS A 246 -11.22 17.84 17.76
N GLU A 247 -11.83 16.98 18.53
CA GLU A 247 -11.91 15.53 18.35
C GLU A 247 -13.38 15.15 18.13
N GLY A 248 -13.68 14.09 17.36
CA GLY A 248 -15.03 13.58 17.17
C GLY A 248 -15.29 12.98 15.81
N GLU A 249 -16.52 12.50 15.61
CA GLU A 249 -16.96 11.88 14.37
C GLU A 249 -18.28 12.50 13.89
N GLU A 250 -18.37 12.80 12.59
CA GLU A 250 -19.55 13.37 11.94
C GLU A 250 -19.77 12.63 10.61
N GLY A 251 -20.67 11.64 10.61
CA GLY A 251 -20.92 10.79 9.44
C GLY A 251 -19.67 9.98 9.05
N ASN A 252 -19.17 10.22 7.82
CA ASN A 252 -17.96 9.60 7.29
C ASN A 252 -16.68 10.40 7.58
N ILE A 253 -16.77 11.44 8.44
CA ILE A 253 -15.67 12.33 8.78
C ILE A 253 -15.25 12.07 10.22
N LYS A 254 -13.95 11.82 10.43
CA LYS A 254 -13.35 11.68 11.75
C LYS A 254 -12.35 12.82 11.98
N PHE A 255 -12.62 13.65 12.99
CA PHE A 255 -11.72 14.70 13.43
C PHE A 255 -10.76 14.12 14.46
N ILE A 256 -9.45 14.28 14.22
CA ILE A 256 -8.38 13.76 15.05
C ILE A 256 -7.57 14.94 15.56
N LYS A 257 -7.69 15.18 16.86
CA LYS A 257 -6.93 16.27 17.50
C LYS A 257 -5.47 15.86 17.69
N THR A 258 -4.56 16.71 17.19
CA THR A 258 -3.11 16.44 17.18
C THR A 258 -2.37 17.70 17.63
N SER A 259 -1.29 17.55 18.40
CA SER A 259 -0.41 18.67 18.79
C SER A 259 0.20 19.33 17.54
N ARG A 260 0.41 20.64 17.60
CA ARG A 260 1.13 21.39 16.55
C ARG A 260 2.63 21.07 16.53
N GLU A 261 3.18 20.70 17.68
CA GLU A 261 4.57 20.27 17.78
C GLU A 261 4.72 18.87 17.20
N ASN A 262 5.76 18.64 16.40
CA ASN A 262 6.03 17.35 15.73
C ASN A 262 4.78 16.80 15.03
N PHE A 263 4.04 17.68 14.34
CA PHE A 263 2.70 17.36 13.83
C PHE A 263 2.72 16.15 12.88
N ILE A 264 3.68 16.09 11.97
CA ILE A 264 3.78 14.98 10.98
C ILE A 264 4.04 13.64 11.68
N GLU A 265 4.99 13.59 12.61
CA GLU A 265 5.33 12.39 13.36
C GLU A 265 4.14 11.91 14.21
N ASN A 266 3.47 12.83 14.90
CA ASN A 266 2.29 12.52 15.70
C ASN A 266 1.12 12.03 14.83
N MET A 267 0.94 12.61 13.64
CA MET A 267 -0.05 12.17 12.67
C MET A 267 0.26 10.76 12.17
N LEU A 268 1.51 10.48 11.77
CA LEU A 268 1.90 9.14 11.30
C LEU A 268 1.71 8.09 12.41
N LYS A 269 2.01 8.41 13.67
CA LYS A 269 1.73 7.54 14.82
C LYS A 269 0.24 7.28 14.96
N LYS A 270 -0.61 8.30 14.85
CA LYS A 270 -2.07 8.14 14.89
C LYS A 270 -2.59 7.30 13.73
N LEU A 271 -2.05 7.47 12.54
CA LEU A 271 -2.39 6.65 11.37
C LEU A 271 -2.00 5.18 11.58
N HIS A 272 -0.84 4.92 12.22
CA HIS A 272 -0.46 3.55 12.62
C HIS A 272 -1.47 2.95 13.63
N GLU A 273 -1.88 3.70 14.67
CA GLU A 273 -2.91 3.28 15.63
C GLU A 273 -4.25 2.97 14.95
N LEU A 274 -4.60 3.68 13.88
CA LEU A 274 -5.78 3.49 13.04
C LEU A 274 -5.61 2.38 11.96
N GLN A 275 -4.51 1.64 12.00
CA GLN A 275 -4.18 0.56 11.05
C GLN A 275 -4.08 1.01 9.58
N ILE A 276 -3.75 2.27 9.32
CA ILE A 276 -3.45 2.77 7.99
C ILE A 276 -2.04 2.34 7.60
N GLN A 277 -1.93 1.50 6.57
CA GLN A 277 -0.63 0.91 6.18
C GLN A 277 0.12 1.69 5.12
N SER A 278 -0.56 2.52 4.33
CA SER A 278 0.11 3.35 3.34
C SER A 278 -0.63 4.67 3.11
N ILE A 279 0.11 5.67 2.66
CA ILE A 279 -0.37 7.01 2.41
C ILE A 279 0.28 7.61 1.17
N ILE A 280 -0.52 8.16 0.25
CA ILE A 280 -0.03 9.06 -0.79
C ILE A 280 -0.11 10.48 -0.26
N VAL A 281 0.99 11.21 -0.26
CA VAL A 281 1.03 12.64 0.04
C VAL A 281 1.02 13.41 -1.28
N GLU A 282 -0.13 13.99 -1.65
CA GLU A 282 -0.31 14.73 -2.91
C GLU A 282 -0.16 16.25 -2.78
N GLY A 283 0.06 16.75 -1.58
CA GLY A 283 0.35 18.16 -1.54
C GLY A 283 -0.20 18.93 -0.36
N GLY A 284 -0.08 20.31 -0.31
CA GLY A 284 0.75 21.16 -1.22
C GLY A 284 2.25 21.08 -0.96
N SER A 285 2.98 21.92 -1.67
CA SER A 285 4.45 21.98 -1.63
C SER A 285 5.03 22.02 -0.21
N LEU A 286 4.43 22.79 0.71
CA LEU A 286 4.88 22.85 2.11
C LEU A 286 4.75 21.52 2.85
N VAL A 287 3.64 20.80 2.66
CA VAL A 287 3.44 19.48 3.29
C VAL A 287 4.45 18.49 2.74
N LEU A 288 4.61 18.44 1.41
CA LEU A 288 5.63 17.59 0.78
C LEU A 288 7.04 17.89 1.30
N GLN A 289 7.39 19.20 1.42
CA GLN A 289 8.70 19.59 1.94
C GLN A 289 8.92 19.15 3.38
N GLN A 290 7.90 19.21 4.25
CA GLN A 290 8.01 18.72 5.63
C GLN A 290 8.32 17.23 5.70
N PHE A 291 7.70 16.40 4.85
CA PHE A 291 8.02 14.98 4.77
C PHE A 291 9.43 14.73 4.26
N ILE A 292 9.89 15.51 3.27
CA ILE A 292 11.24 15.42 2.71
C ILE A 292 12.27 15.81 3.78
N ASP A 293 12.11 16.98 4.41
CA ASP A 293 13.04 17.53 5.41
C ASP A 293 13.16 16.64 6.66
N ALA A 294 12.04 15.98 7.04
CA ALA A 294 12.01 15.02 8.15
C ALA A 294 12.50 13.61 7.76
N ASN A 295 12.80 13.36 6.49
CA ASN A 295 13.11 12.04 5.95
C ASN A 295 12.02 10.97 6.25
N LEU A 296 10.76 11.37 6.23
CA LEU A 296 9.58 10.54 6.55
C LEU A 296 8.85 10.09 5.28
N TRP A 297 9.58 9.55 4.32
CA TRP A 297 9.06 9.02 3.07
C TRP A 297 9.78 7.72 2.67
N ASP A 298 9.15 6.90 1.87
CA ASP A 298 9.70 5.62 1.39
C ASP A 298 9.87 5.62 -0.14
N GLU A 299 8.90 6.17 -0.87
CA GLU A 299 8.97 6.33 -2.32
C GLU A 299 8.47 7.72 -2.75
N THR A 300 8.95 8.17 -3.90
CA THR A 300 8.50 9.44 -4.51
C THR A 300 8.20 9.22 -5.98
N MET A 301 7.11 9.81 -6.45
CA MET A 301 6.70 9.86 -7.84
C MET A 301 6.50 11.30 -8.29
N ILE A 302 7.31 11.75 -9.26
CA ILE A 302 7.23 13.10 -9.81
C ILE A 302 6.75 13.02 -11.26
N ILE A 303 5.64 13.68 -11.57
CA ILE A 303 5.16 13.85 -12.94
C ILE A 303 5.68 15.19 -13.45
N LYS A 304 6.49 15.18 -14.50
CA LYS A 304 7.06 16.38 -15.09
C LYS A 304 6.52 16.61 -16.49
N ASN A 305 5.96 17.78 -16.76
CA ASN A 305 5.69 18.24 -18.13
C ASN A 305 6.84 19.14 -18.56
N LYS A 306 7.79 18.57 -19.31
CA LYS A 306 9.03 19.27 -19.71
C LYS A 306 8.78 20.48 -20.63
N ASN A 307 7.66 20.48 -21.34
CA ASN A 307 7.34 21.50 -22.35
C ASN A 307 6.46 22.63 -21.78
N LEU A 308 5.88 22.43 -20.59
CA LEU A 308 5.02 23.42 -19.94
C LEU A 308 5.88 24.38 -19.12
N VAL A 309 5.72 25.68 -19.35
CA VAL A 309 6.34 26.75 -18.58
C VAL A 309 5.22 27.60 -17.97
N LEU A 310 5.22 27.76 -16.66
CA LEU A 310 4.16 28.43 -15.91
C LEU A 310 4.55 29.83 -15.42
N GLU A 311 5.86 30.10 -15.27
CA GLU A 311 6.49 31.37 -14.88
C GLU A 311 6.20 31.82 -13.45
N ASN A 312 4.96 31.65 -12.97
CA ASN A 312 4.52 32.07 -11.64
C ASN A 312 3.55 31.05 -11.03
N GLY A 313 3.58 30.89 -9.70
CA GLY A 313 2.70 29.98 -8.97
C GLY A 313 3.39 29.33 -7.77
N THR A 314 2.86 28.20 -7.33
CA THR A 314 3.44 27.42 -6.24
C THR A 314 4.63 26.62 -6.74
N LYS A 315 5.82 26.90 -6.21
CA LYS A 315 7.03 26.12 -6.53
C LYS A 315 6.93 24.69 -5.98
N ALA A 316 7.42 23.74 -6.77
CA ALA A 316 7.60 22.37 -6.34
C ALA A 316 8.58 22.30 -5.15
N PRO A 317 8.46 21.26 -4.30
CA PRO A 317 9.39 21.08 -3.18
C PRO A 317 10.83 20.91 -3.68
N ARG A 318 11.79 21.25 -2.81
CA ARG A 318 13.22 20.99 -3.06
C ARG A 318 13.45 19.50 -2.90
N PHE A 319 13.91 18.86 -3.98
CA PHE A 319 14.17 17.43 -4.01
C PHE A 319 15.37 17.17 -4.93
N SER A 320 16.39 16.49 -4.44
CA SER A 320 17.69 16.33 -5.12
C SER A 320 18.13 14.88 -5.27
N GLU A 321 17.22 13.92 -5.02
CA GLU A 321 17.54 12.49 -5.20
C GLU A 321 17.71 12.13 -6.69
N ILE A 322 18.41 11.03 -6.93
CA ILE A 322 18.57 10.47 -8.28
C ILE A 322 17.41 9.51 -8.54
N PRO A 323 16.69 9.65 -9.67
CA PRO A 323 15.60 8.74 -9.99
C PRO A 323 16.10 7.31 -10.20
N LEU A 324 15.39 6.35 -9.61
CA LEU A 324 15.60 4.92 -9.82
C LEU A 324 15.14 4.50 -11.22
N GLU A 325 14.06 5.10 -11.69
CA GLU A 325 13.43 4.79 -12.98
C GLU A 325 12.77 6.04 -13.54
N ILE A 326 12.78 6.18 -14.88
CA ILE A 326 12.10 7.24 -15.61
C ILE A 326 11.24 6.58 -16.70
N GLN A 327 9.96 6.90 -16.72
CA GLN A 327 9.02 6.42 -17.73
C GLN A 327 8.46 7.59 -18.55
N ASP A 328 8.46 7.47 -19.89
CA ASP A 328 7.96 8.48 -20.82
C ASP A 328 6.47 8.28 -21.13
N PHE A 329 5.69 9.35 -20.99
CA PHE A 329 4.26 9.43 -21.29
C PHE A 329 3.99 10.63 -22.20
N ARG A 330 4.54 10.64 -23.42
CA ARG A 330 4.44 11.71 -24.43
C ARG A 330 5.11 13.01 -23.93
N ASP A 331 4.29 14.04 -23.63
CA ASP A 331 4.71 15.34 -23.07
C ASP A 331 5.03 15.32 -21.58
N ASN A 332 4.66 14.25 -20.90
CA ASN A 332 5.02 14.01 -19.50
C ASN A 332 6.09 12.92 -19.38
N VAL A 333 6.87 13.02 -18.30
CA VAL A 333 7.67 11.90 -17.77
C VAL A 333 7.26 11.68 -16.34
N ILE A 334 7.34 10.41 -15.89
CA ILE A 334 7.21 10.06 -14.47
C ILE A 334 8.58 9.59 -13.99
N GLU A 335 9.08 10.24 -12.97
CA GLU A 335 10.30 9.86 -12.28
C GLU A 335 9.97 9.18 -10.97
N PHE A 336 10.56 8.00 -10.74
CA PHE A 336 10.38 7.21 -9.53
C PHE A 336 11.65 7.22 -8.69
N TYR A 337 11.47 7.36 -7.38
CA TYR A 337 12.56 7.42 -6.41
C TYR A 337 12.25 6.49 -5.23
N LYS A 338 13.30 5.96 -4.62
CA LYS A 338 13.21 5.15 -3.40
C LYS A 338 14.15 5.74 -2.36
N ASN A 339 13.64 5.92 -1.15
CA ASN A 339 14.47 6.33 -0.03
C ASN A 339 15.41 5.19 0.35
N SER A 340 16.69 5.49 0.46
CA SER A 340 17.75 4.53 0.79
C SER A 340 18.10 4.51 2.29
N HIS A 341 17.35 5.29 3.13
CA HIS A 341 17.66 5.45 4.55
C HIS A 341 16.64 4.77 5.47
#